data_aab2b901461b154c579d0515c3be4a30
#
_entry.id   aab2b901461b154c579d0515c3be4a30
#
_cell.length_a   1.000
_cell.length_b   1.000
_cell.length_c   1.000
_cell.angle_alpha   90.00
_cell.angle_beta   90.00
_cell.angle_gamma   90.00
#
_symmetry.space_group_name_H-M   'P 1'
#
loop_
_entity.id
_entity.type
_entity.pdbx_description
1 polymer ?
#
loop_
_entity_poly.entity_id
_entity_poly.type
_entity_poly.pdbx_seq_one_letter_code
_entity_poly.pdbx_strand_id
1 'polypeptide(L)'
;KAIGAVNTVVNKNGLLYGYNTDYMGFAHLCDAHGVNFAGRTVLILGTGGTHNTTSAVARDKGAAKVLTVSRHPDTEKGELSYAEAVSSGAQIVINTTPAGMYPNVGVCNLDVAAMPGLEAVVDVVYNPDKTELILRAEEAGVPVAVGGLEMLVAQAVYAAEYFLDRKFEDAPVEIRRITAALRRDMLNIALIGMPSCGKTTLGRLLAKSLGRTFVDLDEEIVKTDGRSIPDIFSAEGED
;
A
#
# COMPACT_ATOMS: atom_id res chain seq x y z
N LYS A 1 -2.99 16.19 20.77
CA LYS A 1 -2.91 14.92 21.53
C LYS A 1 -1.61 14.22 21.18
N ALA A 2 -0.88 13.69 22.16
CA ALA A 2 0.36 12.97 21.93
C ALA A 2 0.01 11.58 21.34
N ILE A 3 0.40 11.31 20.08
CA ILE A 3 0.22 10.01 19.40
C ILE A 3 1.22 8.99 19.98
N GLY A 4 2.25 9.45 20.70
CA GLY A 4 3.32 8.60 21.23
C GLY A 4 4.37 8.19 20.18
N ALA A 5 4.33 8.78 18.98
CA ALA A 5 5.28 8.54 17.91
C ALA A 5 5.67 9.86 17.23
N VAL A 6 6.96 10.03 16.94
CA VAL A 6 7.55 11.18 16.24
C VAL A 6 8.38 10.64 15.09
N ASN A 7 8.16 11.17 13.87
CA ASN A 7 8.94 10.82 12.67
C ASN A 7 9.68 12.03 12.07
N THR A 8 9.34 13.25 12.49
CA THR A 8 9.92 14.48 11.97
C THR A 8 10.36 15.36 13.15
N VAL A 9 11.64 15.77 13.19
CA VAL A 9 12.20 16.63 14.22
C VAL A 9 12.85 17.85 13.59
N VAL A 10 12.45 19.03 14.04
CA VAL A 10 12.99 20.31 13.56
C VAL A 10 13.66 21.04 14.71
N ASN A 11 14.88 21.51 14.48
CA ASN A 11 15.58 22.38 15.41
C ASN A 11 15.29 23.85 15.05
N LYS A 12 14.65 24.56 15.97
CA LYS A 12 14.42 26.02 15.86
C LYS A 12 15.16 26.72 17.02
N ASN A 13 16.25 27.37 16.69
CA ASN A 13 17.06 28.15 17.66
C ASN A 13 17.51 27.33 18.88
N GLY A 14 17.92 26.09 18.69
CA GLY A 14 18.36 25.18 19.76
C GLY A 14 17.23 24.40 20.46
N LEU A 15 15.97 24.67 20.15
CA LEU A 15 14.83 23.92 20.66
C LEU A 15 14.39 22.88 19.64
N LEU A 16 14.18 21.64 20.08
CA LEU A 16 13.73 20.53 19.23
C LEU A 16 12.20 20.41 19.29
N TYR A 17 11.60 20.42 18.11
CA TYR A 17 10.16 20.25 17.92
C TYR A 17 9.92 18.93 17.18
N GLY A 18 9.14 18.03 17.80
CA GLY A 18 8.77 16.74 17.22
C GLY A 18 7.36 16.77 16.61
N TYR A 19 7.24 16.21 15.40
CA TYR A 19 5.98 16.10 14.67
C TYR A 19 5.76 14.65 14.21
N ASN A 20 4.50 14.31 13.93
CA ASN A 20 4.15 13.06 13.29
C ASN A 20 3.50 13.36 11.93
N THR A 21 4.30 13.29 10.86
CA THR A 21 3.82 13.55 9.50
C THR A 21 3.14 12.32 8.86
N ASP A 22 3.34 11.10 9.42
CA ASP A 22 2.58 9.91 9.03
C ASP A 22 1.09 10.08 9.35
N TYR A 23 0.75 10.75 10.48
CA TYR A 23 -0.63 11.10 10.80
C TYR A 23 -1.26 11.96 9.69
N MET A 24 -0.54 13.00 9.25
CA MET A 24 -1.00 13.89 8.20
C MET A 24 -1.11 13.16 6.85
N GLY A 25 -0.11 12.32 6.55
CA GLY A 25 -0.07 11.52 5.33
C GLY A 25 -1.22 10.51 5.25
N PHE A 26 -1.47 9.79 6.33
CA PHE A 26 -2.58 8.82 6.38
C PHE A 26 -3.95 9.51 6.36
N ALA A 27 -4.11 10.62 7.08
CA ALA A 27 -5.34 11.41 7.04
C ALA A 27 -5.62 11.93 5.62
N HIS A 28 -4.59 12.44 4.93
CA HIS A 28 -4.68 12.88 3.54
C HIS A 28 -5.10 11.75 2.60
N LEU A 29 -4.43 10.57 2.68
CA LEU A 29 -4.79 9.39 1.87
C LEU A 29 -6.27 9.05 2.03
N CYS A 30 -6.76 8.97 3.26
CA CYS A 30 -8.15 8.63 3.54
C CYS A 30 -9.13 9.68 2.99
N ASP A 31 -8.82 10.97 3.14
CA ASP A 31 -9.68 12.06 2.64
C ASP A 31 -9.72 12.10 1.10
N ALA A 32 -8.55 11.93 0.46
CA ALA A 32 -8.44 11.94 -0.99
C ALA A 32 -9.24 10.81 -1.67
N HIS A 33 -9.38 9.68 -0.97
CA HIS A 33 -10.11 8.50 -1.47
C HIS A 33 -11.51 8.33 -0.86
N GLY A 34 -11.99 9.29 -0.07
CA GLY A 34 -13.35 9.29 0.46
C GLY A 34 -13.62 8.23 1.54
N VAL A 35 -12.58 7.80 2.29
CA VAL A 35 -12.75 6.86 3.40
C VAL A 35 -13.50 7.54 4.55
N ASN A 36 -14.73 7.12 4.80
CA ASN A 36 -15.58 7.70 5.83
C ASN A 36 -15.54 6.90 7.13
N PHE A 37 -14.88 7.42 8.13
CA PHE A 37 -14.75 6.77 9.44
C PHE A 37 -15.95 7.00 10.38
N ALA A 38 -16.77 8.03 10.14
CA ALA A 38 -17.81 8.43 11.05
C ALA A 38 -18.83 7.31 11.32
N GLY A 39 -18.92 6.87 12.58
CA GLY A 39 -19.81 5.81 13.01
C GLY A 39 -19.41 4.39 12.58
N ARG A 40 -18.24 4.20 11.95
CA ARG A 40 -17.80 2.89 11.45
C ARG A 40 -16.96 2.12 12.46
N THR A 41 -17.01 0.80 12.37
CA THR A 41 -16.05 -0.09 13.02
C THR A 41 -14.84 -0.26 12.12
N VAL A 42 -13.66 0.06 12.63
CA VAL A 42 -12.38 0.01 11.95
C VAL A 42 -11.55 -1.14 12.48
N LEU A 43 -11.04 -1.97 11.61
CA LEU A 43 -10.16 -3.08 11.91
C LEU A 43 -8.74 -2.73 11.47
N ILE A 44 -7.78 -2.70 12.39
CA ILE A 44 -6.39 -2.38 12.10
C ILE A 44 -5.54 -3.63 12.29
N LEU A 45 -4.86 -4.05 11.21
CA LEU A 45 -3.96 -5.19 11.22
C LEU A 45 -2.56 -4.75 11.67
N GLY A 46 -2.07 -5.36 12.75
CA GLY A 46 -0.75 -5.07 13.35
C GLY A 46 -0.81 -4.19 14.58
N THR A 47 0.28 -4.18 15.35
CA THR A 47 0.42 -3.51 16.67
C THR A 47 1.64 -2.57 16.72
N GLY A 48 2.25 -2.24 15.58
CA GLY A 48 3.46 -1.41 15.48
C GLY A 48 3.20 0.09 15.61
N GLY A 49 4.23 0.91 15.35
CA GLY A 49 4.14 2.38 15.44
C GLY A 49 3.08 2.98 14.50
N THR A 50 2.94 2.45 13.28
CA THR A 50 1.93 2.90 12.32
C THR A 50 0.50 2.59 12.78
N HIS A 51 0.29 1.49 13.55
CA HIS A 51 -0.99 1.20 14.20
C HIS A 51 -1.46 2.37 15.08
N ASN A 52 -0.56 2.93 15.92
CA ASN A 52 -0.93 4.03 16.81
C ASN A 52 -1.36 5.26 16.01
N THR A 53 -0.65 5.56 14.93
CA THR A 53 -0.94 6.68 14.04
C THR A 53 -2.29 6.50 13.34
N THR A 54 -2.53 5.35 12.73
CA THR A 54 -3.80 5.07 12.01
C THR A 54 -4.99 4.97 12.96
N SER A 55 -4.80 4.40 14.17
CA SER A 55 -5.81 4.42 15.25
C SER A 55 -6.19 5.84 15.66
N ALA A 56 -5.19 6.74 15.80
CA ALA A 56 -5.47 8.13 16.16
C ALA A 56 -6.29 8.83 15.07
N VAL A 57 -5.91 8.67 13.79
CA VAL A 57 -6.67 9.23 12.66
C VAL A 57 -8.10 8.68 12.63
N ALA A 58 -8.29 7.36 12.76
CA ALA A 58 -9.61 6.75 12.74
C ALA A 58 -10.51 7.31 13.85
N ARG A 59 -9.98 7.43 15.09
CA ARG A 59 -10.72 7.99 16.22
C ARG A 59 -11.03 9.48 16.03
N ASP A 60 -10.06 10.28 15.60
CA ASP A 60 -10.24 11.71 15.38
C ASP A 60 -11.23 12.01 14.24
N LYS A 61 -11.35 11.09 13.27
CA LYS A 61 -12.35 11.13 12.19
C LYS A 61 -13.70 10.49 12.56
N GLY A 62 -13.91 10.11 13.83
CA GLY A 62 -15.21 9.70 14.35
C GLY A 62 -15.54 8.22 14.21
N ALA A 63 -14.54 7.33 14.11
CA ALA A 63 -14.79 5.89 14.17
C ALA A 63 -15.51 5.52 15.47
N ALA A 64 -16.58 4.74 15.35
CA ALA A 64 -17.36 4.28 16.53
C ALA A 64 -16.56 3.24 17.34
N LYS A 65 -15.78 2.41 16.65
CA LYS A 65 -14.97 1.37 17.26
C LYS A 65 -13.69 1.17 16.46
N VAL A 66 -12.57 0.98 17.15
CA VAL A 66 -11.29 0.59 16.55
C VAL A 66 -10.86 -0.72 17.19
N LEU A 67 -10.72 -1.75 16.34
CA LEU A 67 -10.31 -3.10 16.70
C LEU A 67 -8.90 -3.34 16.20
N THR A 68 -8.10 -4.06 16.97
CA THR A 68 -6.73 -4.43 16.61
C THR A 68 -6.64 -5.92 16.33
N VAL A 69 -5.95 -6.29 15.26
CA VAL A 69 -5.67 -7.68 14.88
C VAL A 69 -4.20 -7.96 14.98
N SER A 70 -3.86 -9.06 15.62
CA SER A 70 -2.48 -9.52 15.79
C SER A 70 -2.33 -10.99 15.44
N ARG A 71 -1.11 -11.41 15.03
CA ARG A 71 -0.75 -12.83 14.87
C ARG A 71 -0.71 -13.57 16.22
N HIS A 72 -0.41 -12.82 17.27
CA HIS A 72 -0.38 -13.30 18.65
C HIS A 72 -1.22 -12.34 19.50
N PRO A 73 -2.56 -12.49 19.48
CA PRO A 73 -3.45 -11.51 20.08
C PRO A 73 -3.30 -11.48 21.60
N ASP A 74 -3.18 -10.29 22.13
CA ASP A 74 -3.27 -10.01 23.56
C ASP A 74 -4.75 -9.84 23.93
N THR A 75 -5.35 -10.92 24.46
CA THR A 75 -6.78 -10.94 24.80
C THR A 75 -7.11 -10.00 25.96
N GLU A 76 -6.17 -9.68 26.84
CA GLU A 76 -6.37 -8.69 27.92
C GLU A 76 -6.54 -7.28 27.35
N LYS A 77 -5.89 -6.98 26.22
CA LYS A 77 -6.06 -5.72 25.48
C LYS A 77 -7.24 -5.74 24.50
N GLY A 78 -7.93 -6.86 24.37
CA GLY A 78 -9.04 -7.02 23.42
C GLY A 78 -8.58 -7.10 21.96
N GLU A 79 -7.36 -7.58 21.71
CA GLU A 79 -6.88 -7.85 20.37
C GLU A 79 -7.56 -9.11 19.80
N LEU A 80 -7.80 -9.10 18.49
CA LEU A 80 -8.41 -10.20 17.75
C LEU A 80 -7.35 -11.00 16.99
N SER A 81 -7.60 -12.27 16.81
CA SER A 81 -6.92 -13.09 15.81
C SER A 81 -7.45 -12.78 14.41
N TYR A 82 -6.73 -13.19 13.36
CA TYR A 82 -7.19 -13.06 11.97
C TYR A 82 -8.49 -13.84 11.70
N ALA A 83 -8.70 -14.98 12.38
CA ALA A 83 -9.94 -15.75 12.26
C ALA A 83 -11.15 -15.01 12.85
N GLU A 84 -10.99 -14.39 14.02
CA GLU A 84 -12.04 -13.59 14.66
C GLU A 84 -12.30 -12.29 13.89
N ALA A 85 -11.28 -11.72 13.24
CA ALA A 85 -11.37 -10.51 12.46
C ALA A 85 -12.41 -10.58 11.35
N VAL A 86 -12.54 -11.72 10.68
CA VAL A 86 -13.50 -11.95 9.58
C VAL A 86 -14.95 -11.75 10.04
N SER A 87 -15.25 -12.12 11.29
CA SER A 87 -16.59 -12.00 11.89
C SER A 87 -16.78 -10.71 12.70
N SER A 88 -15.85 -9.77 12.64
CA SER A 88 -15.86 -8.54 13.46
C SER A 88 -16.94 -7.54 13.10
N GLY A 89 -17.55 -7.65 11.90
CA GLY A 89 -18.50 -6.68 11.35
C GLY A 89 -17.87 -5.33 11.04
N ALA A 90 -16.54 -5.28 10.79
CA ALA A 90 -15.85 -4.06 10.43
C ALA A 90 -16.23 -3.58 9.01
N GLN A 91 -16.40 -2.27 8.85
CA GLN A 91 -16.64 -1.61 7.58
C GLN A 91 -15.33 -1.11 6.94
N ILE A 92 -14.29 -0.92 7.72
CA ILE A 92 -12.99 -0.43 7.25
C ILE A 92 -11.90 -1.36 7.75
N VAL A 93 -11.02 -1.80 6.85
CA VAL A 93 -9.79 -2.53 7.18
C VAL A 93 -8.59 -1.67 6.86
N ILE A 94 -7.63 -1.59 7.79
CA ILE A 94 -6.36 -0.88 7.61
C ILE A 94 -5.23 -1.87 7.87
N ASN A 95 -4.40 -2.15 6.85
CA ASN A 95 -3.19 -2.94 7.05
C ASN A 95 -2.02 -2.04 7.44
N THR A 96 -1.46 -2.26 8.63
CA THR A 96 -0.24 -1.60 9.12
C THR A 96 0.91 -2.57 9.31
N THR A 97 0.77 -3.80 8.78
CA THR A 97 1.80 -4.83 8.80
C THR A 97 2.63 -4.82 7.52
N PRO A 98 3.81 -5.45 7.51
CA PRO A 98 4.59 -5.63 6.28
C PRO A 98 4.08 -6.77 5.39
N ALA A 99 2.92 -7.39 5.67
CA ALA A 99 2.35 -8.44 4.83
C ALA A 99 2.05 -7.90 3.43
N GLY A 100 2.48 -8.60 2.40
CA GLY A 100 2.33 -8.18 1.01
C GLY A 100 3.38 -7.19 0.51
N MET A 101 4.30 -6.72 1.37
CA MET A 101 5.42 -5.86 0.97
C MET A 101 6.51 -6.67 0.26
N TYR A 102 7.12 -6.08 -0.77
CA TYR A 102 8.28 -6.68 -1.43
C TYR A 102 9.38 -7.05 -0.42
N PRO A 103 10.05 -8.23 -0.54
CA PRO A 103 9.90 -9.23 -1.61
C PRO A 103 8.75 -10.25 -1.43
N ASN A 104 8.02 -10.23 -0.32
CA ASN A 104 6.98 -11.21 0.02
C ASN A 104 5.58 -10.77 -0.47
N VAL A 105 5.46 -10.44 -1.76
CA VAL A 105 4.30 -9.75 -2.35
C VAL A 105 2.98 -10.54 -2.32
N GLY A 106 3.02 -11.89 -2.34
CA GLY A 106 1.81 -12.73 -2.34
C GLY A 106 1.19 -12.99 -0.96
N VAL A 107 1.71 -12.34 0.11
CA VAL A 107 1.23 -12.62 1.48
C VAL A 107 0.01 -11.76 1.80
N CYS A 108 -1.12 -12.43 2.05
CA CYS A 108 -2.35 -11.81 2.57
C CYS A 108 -2.88 -12.67 3.71
N ASN A 109 -2.98 -12.10 4.91
CA ASN A 109 -3.37 -12.84 6.12
C ASN A 109 -4.87 -12.72 6.45
N LEU A 110 -5.60 -11.83 5.79
CA LEU A 110 -7.02 -11.58 6.03
C LEU A 110 -7.85 -11.91 4.79
N ASP A 111 -8.86 -12.74 4.95
CA ASP A 111 -9.83 -13.01 3.89
C ASP A 111 -10.90 -11.91 3.86
N VAL A 112 -10.66 -10.88 3.06
CA VAL A 112 -11.58 -9.75 2.91
C VAL A 112 -12.84 -10.13 2.11
N ALA A 113 -12.78 -11.17 1.29
CA ALA A 113 -13.95 -11.65 0.54
C ALA A 113 -15.00 -12.28 1.47
N ALA A 114 -14.58 -12.82 2.61
CA ALA A 114 -15.47 -13.36 3.63
C ALA A 114 -16.03 -12.29 4.59
N MET A 115 -15.74 -11.00 4.37
CA MET A 115 -16.17 -9.89 5.24
C MET A 115 -17.27 -9.06 4.57
N PRO A 116 -18.55 -9.40 4.78
CA PRO A 116 -19.65 -8.65 4.17
C PRO A 116 -19.75 -7.23 4.75
N GLY A 117 -20.06 -6.28 3.91
CA GLY A 117 -20.27 -4.88 4.31
C GLY A 117 -18.99 -4.05 4.45
N LEU A 118 -17.84 -4.51 3.94
CA LEU A 118 -16.66 -3.67 3.81
C LEU A 118 -16.93 -2.49 2.87
N GLU A 119 -16.60 -1.29 3.34
CA GLU A 119 -16.69 -0.04 2.59
C GLU A 119 -15.30 0.41 2.11
N ALA A 120 -14.25 0.09 2.88
CA ALA A 120 -12.88 0.47 2.53
C ALA A 120 -11.83 -0.53 3.03
N VAL A 121 -10.81 -0.74 2.21
CA VAL A 121 -9.55 -1.41 2.58
C VAL A 121 -8.40 -0.47 2.25
N VAL A 122 -7.60 -0.14 3.25
CA VAL A 122 -6.45 0.76 3.14
C VAL A 122 -5.19 0.01 3.55
N ASP A 123 -4.19 -0.02 2.69
CA ASP A 123 -2.90 -0.63 3.01
C ASP A 123 -1.82 0.44 3.10
N VAL A 124 -1.04 0.47 4.20
CA VAL A 124 0.08 1.42 4.30
C VAL A 124 1.31 0.95 3.50
N VAL A 125 1.33 -0.27 3.03
CA VAL A 125 2.36 -0.77 2.12
C VAL A 125 2.25 -0.02 0.79
N TYR A 126 3.39 0.45 0.28
CA TYR A 126 3.48 1.21 -0.98
C TYR A 126 4.26 0.49 -2.08
N ASN A 127 4.95 -0.59 -1.75
CA ASN A 127 5.69 -1.41 -2.71
C ASN A 127 5.40 -2.90 -2.46
N PRO A 128 4.63 -3.55 -3.34
CA PRO A 128 4.07 -3.06 -4.61
C PRO A 128 2.97 -1.97 -4.42
N ASP A 129 2.60 -1.27 -5.51
CA ASP A 129 1.51 -0.27 -5.52
C ASP A 129 0.16 -0.89 -5.14
N LYS A 130 -0.06 -2.15 -5.55
CA LYS A 130 -1.19 -2.99 -5.13
C LYS A 130 -0.66 -4.27 -4.47
N THR A 131 -0.91 -4.41 -3.18
CA THR A 131 -0.65 -5.66 -2.46
C THR A 131 -1.73 -6.70 -2.74
N GLU A 132 -1.47 -7.94 -2.39
CA GLU A 132 -2.45 -9.02 -2.49
C GLU A 132 -3.77 -8.67 -1.74
N LEU A 133 -3.66 -7.98 -0.61
CA LEU A 133 -4.83 -7.50 0.15
C LEU A 133 -5.68 -6.53 -0.67
N ILE A 134 -5.06 -5.58 -1.37
CA ILE A 134 -5.75 -4.61 -2.22
C ILE A 134 -6.39 -5.30 -3.43
N LEU A 135 -5.67 -6.22 -4.08
CA LEU A 135 -6.21 -6.98 -5.23
C LEU A 135 -7.46 -7.78 -4.82
N ARG A 136 -7.41 -8.50 -3.71
CA ARG A 136 -8.57 -9.26 -3.19
C ARG A 136 -9.74 -8.36 -2.79
N ALA A 137 -9.46 -7.16 -2.26
CA ALA A 137 -10.51 -6.19 -1.96
C ALA A 137 -11.19 -5.67 -3.23
N GLU A 138 -10.43 -5.38 -4.28
CA GLU A 138 -10.97 -5.00 -5.60
C GLU A 138 -11.82 -6.13 -6.22
N GLU A 139 -11.33 -7.37 -6.19
CA GLU A 139 -12.04 -8.56 -6.67
C GLU A 139 -13.33 -8.82 -5.90
N ALA A 140 -13.34 -8.57 -4.58
CA ALA A 140 -14.51 -8.67 -3.74
C ALA A 140 -15.50 -7.51 -3.91
N GLY A 141 -15.17 -6.51 -4.75
CA GLY A 141 -16.03 -5.37 -5.02
C GLY A 141 -16.10 -4.34 -3.88
N VAL A 142 -15.06 -4.27 -3.03
CA VAL A 142 -14.99 -3.25 -1.97
C VAL A 142 -14.90 -1.86 -2.62
N PRO A 143 -15.78 -0.89 -2.23
CA PRO A 143 -15.88 0.41 -2.90
C PRO A 143 -14.58 1.21 -2.91
N VAL A 144 -13.77 1.10 -1.85
CA VAL A 144 -12.48 1.79 -1.75
C VAL A 144 -11.39 0.77 -1.40
N ALA A 145 -10.42 0.59 -2.28
CA ALA A 145 -9.25 -0.25 -2.04
C ALA A 145 -7.99 0.53 -2.46
N VAL A 146 -7.14 0.94 -1.51
CA VAL A 146 -6.02 1.87 -1.77
C VAL A 146 -4.75 1.46 -1.06
N GLY A 147 -3.62 1.55 -1.77
CA GLY A 147 -2.26 1.34 -1.25
C GLY A 147 -1.62 2.59 -0.68
N GLY A 148 -0.46 2.43 -0.03
CA GLY A 148 0.19 3.45 0.81
C GLY A 148 1.02 4.50 0.07
N LEU A 149 1.15 4.45 -1.26
CA LEU A 149 2.06 5.34 -1.99
C LEU A 149 1.72 6.82 -1.78
N GLU A 150 0.45 7.18 -1.82
CA GLU A 150 0.02 8.57 -1.60
C GLU A 150 0.24 9.03 -0.16
N MET A 151 0.10 8.13 0.84
CA MET A 151 0.48 8.41 2.23
C MET A 151 1.97 8.72 2.35
N LEU A 152 2.83 7.91 1.68
CA LEU A 152 4.28 8.11 1.66
C LEU A 152 4.66 9.49 1.11
N VAL A 153 4.05 9.89 0.00
CA VAL A 153 4.28 11.21 -0.61
C VAL A 153 3.76 12.32 0.28
N ALA A 154 2.54 12.19 0.79
CA ALA A 154 1.89 13.22 1.60
C ALA A 154 2.69 13.50 2.89
N GLN A 155 3.15 12.46 3.61
CA GLN A 155 3.96 12.66 4.80
C GLN A 155 5.27 13.42 4.49
N ALA A 156 5.89 13.17 3.32
CA ALA A 156 7.11 13.86 2.92
C ALA A 156 6.85 15.33 2.56
N VAL A 157 5.74 15.63 1.86
CA VAL A 157 5.34 17.01 1.55
C VAL A 157 5.05 17.79 2.83
N TYR A 158 4.30 17.21 3.78
CA TYR A 158 4.04 17.84 5.07
C TYR A 158 5.29 17.97 5.94
N ALA A 159 6.24 17.03 5.89
CA ALA A 159 7.53 17.16 6.56
C ALA A 159 8.35 18.33 5.98
N ALA A 160 8.33 18.52 4.65
CA ALA A 160 9.00 19.64 4.00
C ALA A 160 8.44 21.00 4.45
N GLU A 161 7.12 21.11 4.71
CA GLU A 161 6.54 22.34 5.29
C GLU A 161 7.18 22.69 6.63
N TYR A 162 7.42 21.70 7.50
CA TYR A 162 8.07 21.92 8.80
C TYR A 162 9.54 22.28 8.64
N PHE A 163 10.28 21.64 7.74
CA PHE A 163 11.69 21.91 7.51
C PHE A 163 11.93 23.30 6.87
N LEU A 164 11.04 23.72 5.99
CA LEU A 164 11.12 24.99 5.29
C LEU A 164 10.42 26.13 6.02
N ASP A 165 9.77 25.83 7.14
CA ASP A 165 8.97 26.76 7.95
C ASP A 165 7.94 27.56 7.10
N ARG A 166 7.30 26.88 6.17
CA ARG A 166 6.24 27.46 5.31
C ARG A 166 5.19 26.42 4.94
N LYS A 167 3.95 26.91 4.72
CA LYS A 167 2.86 26.09 4.18
C LYS A 167 2.90 26.09 2.64
N PHE A 168 2.57 24.95 2.04
CA PHE A 168 2.34 24.85 0.60
C PHE A 168 0.83 25.01 0.34
N GLU A 169 0.44 26.10 -0.36
CA GLU A 169 -0.97 26.39 -0.65
C GLU A 169 -1.63 25.27 -1.45
N ASP A 170 -0.88 24.65 -2.37
CA ASP A 170 -1.33 23.58 -3.25
C ASP A 170 -0.82 22.20 -2.86
N ALA A 171 -0.53 21.94 -1.56
CA ALA A 171 -0.02 20.66 -1.11
C ALA A 171 -0.78 19.44 -1.65
N PRO A 172 -2.14 19.39 -1.68
CA PRO A 172 -2.86 18.26 -2.27
C PRO A 172 -2.62 18.08 -3.77
N VAL A 173 -2.41 19.15 -4.52
CA VAL A 173 -2.09 19.08 -5.96
C VAL A 173 -0.70 18.52 -6.18
N GLU A 174 0.28 19.00 -5.41
CA GLU A 174 1.64 18.51 -5.47
C GLU A 174 1.75 17.03 -5.04
N ILE A 175 1.04 16.63 -3.99
CA ILE A 175 0.98 15.23 -3.56
C ILE A 175 0.47 14.35 -4.72
N ARG A 176 -0.64 14.69 -5.35
CA ARG A 176 -1.17 13.93 -6.50
C ARG A 176 -0.19 13.88 -7.65
N ARG A 177 0.45 15.01 -7.99
CA ARG A 177 1.43 15.09 -9.09
C ARG A 177 2.63 14.19 -8.84
N ILE A 178 3.21 14.24 -7.64
CA ILE A 178 4.37 13.42 -7.25
C ILE A 178 3.97 11.94 -7.19
N THR A 179 2.82 11.60 -6.59
CA THR A 179 2.32 10.22 -6.52
C THR A 179 2.13 9.63 -7.91
N ALA A 180 1.54 10.38 -8.84
CA ALA A 180 1.35 9.94 -10.22
C ALA A 180 2.69 9.72 -10.96
N ALA A 181 3.68 10.58 -10.72
CA ALA A 181 5.02 10.42 -11.29
C ALA A 181 5.71 9.17 -10.76
N LEU A 182 5.74 8.98 -9.44
CA LEU A 182 6.33 7.79 -8.80
C LEU A 182 5.63 6.50 -9.24
N ARG A 183 4.29 6.49 -9.26
CA ARG A 183 3.53 5.32 -9.74
C ARG A 183 3.93 4.94 -11.15
N ARG A 184 4.02 5.91 -12.07
CA ARG A 184 4.48 5.66 -13.45
C ARG A 184 5.89 5.08 -13.49
N ASP A 185 6.80 5.54 -12.63
CA ASP A 185 8.18 5.07 -12.59
C ASP A 185 8.31 3.67 -11.97
N MET A 186 7.41 3.32 -11.05
CA MET A 186 7.35 1.99 -10.40
C MET A 186 6.69 0.91 -11.26
N LEU A 187 5.79 1.27 -12.17
CA LEU A 187 5.07 0.31 -13.01
C LEU A 187 5.99 -0.34 -14.04
N ASN A 188 5.94 -1.67 -14.14
CA ASN A 188 6.50 -2.41 -15.25
C ASN A 188 5.54 -2.36 -16.44
N ILE A 189 6.10 -2.42 -17.66
CA ILE A 189 5.33 -2.50 -18.89
C ILE A 189 5.51 -3.90 -19.46
N ALA A 190 4.43 -4.68 -19.48
CA ALA A 190 4.39 -6.00 -20.08
C ALA A 190 3.78 -5.92 -21.48
N LEU A 191 4.50 -6.44 -22.48
CA LEU A 191 3.99 -6.58 -23.84
C LEU A 191 3.51 -8.01 -24.05
N ILE A 192 2.21 -8.18 -24.27
CA ILE A 192 1.57 -9.46 -24.53
C ILE A 192 1.08 -9.52 -25.99
N GLY A 193 0.96 -10.70 -26.54
CA GLY A 193 0.46 -10.91 -27.89
C GLY A 193 1.01 -12.19 -28.53
N MET A 194 0.51 -12.52 -29.73
CA MET A 194 0.87 -13.74 -30.45
C MET A 194 2.36 -13.80 -30.81
N PRO A 195 2.93 -14.99 -31.01
CA PRO A 195 4.28 -15.15 -31.56
C PRO A 195 4.47 -14.31 -32.84
N SER A 196 5.67 -13.79 -33.05
CA SER A 196 6.07 -13.02 -34.24
C SER A 196 5.30 -11.71 -34.51
N CYS A 197 4.46 -11.22 -33.58
CA CYS A 197 3.76 -9.92 -33.74
C CYS A 197 4.63 -8.68 -33.45
N GLY A 198 5.94 -8.85 -33.26
CA GLY A 198 6.89 -7.75 -33.10
C GLY A 198 7.10 -7.25 -31.67
N LYS A 199 6.66 -7.99 -30.62
CA LYS A 199 6.82 -7.62 -29.19
C LYS A 199 8.24 -7.25 -28.83
N THR A 200 9.20 -8.12 -29.16
CA THR A 200 10.62 -7.91 -28.84
C THR A 200 11.17 -6.65 -29.50
N THR A 201 10.85 -6.40 -30.76
CA THR A 201 11.29 -5.20 -31.50
C THR A 201 10.72 -3.93 -30.87
N LEU A 202 9.39 -3.92 -30.65
CA LEU A 202 8.70 -2.78 -30.02
C LEU A 202 9.17 -2.58 -28.58
N GLY A 203 9.33 -3.67 -27.81
CA GLY A 203 9.80 -3.63 -26.43
C GLY A 203 11.16 -3.00 -26.27
N ARG A 204 12.12 -3.37 -27.13
CA ARG A 204 13.47 -2.78 -27.13
C ARG A 204 13.44 -1.28 -27.48
N LEU A 205 12.63 -0.87 -28.45
CA LEU A 205 12.47 0.54 -28.82
C LEU A 205 11.83 1.34 -27.69
N LEU A 206 10.79 0.80 -27.05
CA LEU A 206 10.09 1.42 -25.94
C LEU A 206 11.00 1.56 -24.72
N ALA A 207 11.71 0.50 -24.35
CA ALA A 207 12.67 0.51 -23.25
C ALA A 207 13.75 1.58 -23.45
N LYS A 208 14.32 1.68 -24.67
CA LYS A 208 15.28 2.72 -25.02
C LYS A 208 14.68 4.12 -24.90
N SER A 209 13.45 4.32 -25.39
CA SER A 209 12.75 5.62 -25.33
C SER A 209 12.45 6.07 -23.91
N LEU A 210 12.15 5.12 -23.02
CA LEU A 210 11.79 5.38 -21.61
C LEU A 210 12.98 5.31 -20.65
N GLY A 211 14.19 4.99 -21.13
CA GLY A 211 15.36 4.77 -20.27
C GLY A 211 15.22 3.57 -19.34
N ARG A 212 14.46 2.53 -19.73
CA ARG A 212 14.17 1.33 -18.91
C ARG A 212 14.93 0.12 -19.44
N THR A 213 15.13 -0.88 -18.58
CA THR A 213 15.68 -2.17 -18.96
C THR A 213 14.64 -2.97 -19.74
N PHE A 214 15.03 -3.53 -20.89
CA PHE A 214 14.23 -4.51 -21.61
C PHE A 214 14.56 -5.91 -21.08
N VAL A 215 13.53 -6.69 -20.81
CA VAL A 215 13.63 -8.10 -20.40
C VAL A 215 12.81 -8.92 -21.38
N ASP A 216 13.41 -9.92 -22.01
CA ASP A 216 12.73 -10.93 -22.78
C ASP A 216 12.50 -12.14 -21.88
N LEU A 217 11.25 -12.51 -21.63
CA LEU A 217 10.93 -13.60 -20.70
C LEU A 217 11.45 -14.94 -21.18
N ASP A 218 11.42 -15.20 -22.52
CA ASP A 218 11.91 -16.46 -23.07
C ASP A 218 13.44 -16.57 -22.83
N GLU A 219 14.19 -15.47 -23.02
CA GLU A 219 15.63 -15.42 -22.75
C GLU A 219 15.94 -15.66 -21.25
N GLU A 220 15.15 -15.07 -20.33
CA GLU A 220 15.36 -15.23 -18.88
C GLU A 220 14.95 -16.63 -18.39
N ILE A 221 13.89 -17.24 -18.95
CA ILE A 221 13.50 -18.63 -18.65
C ILE A 221 14.63 -19.58 -19.03
N VAL A 222 15.13 -19.50 -20.28
CA VAL A 222 16.23 -20.34 -20.77
C VAL A 222 17.47 -20.17 -19.91
N LYS A 223 17.80 -18.95 -19.51
CA LYS A 223 18.95 -18.64 -18.65
C LYS A 223 18.81 -19.23 -17.24
N THR A 224 17.60 -19.24 -16.69
CA THR A 224 17.32 -19.71 -15.33
C THR A 224 17.20 -21.23 -15.27
N ASP A 225 16.51 -21.83 -16.22
CA ASP A 225 16.26 -23.27 -16.29
C ASP A 225 17.42 -24.05 -16.93
N GLY A 226 18.12 -23.44 -17.89
CA GLY A 226 19.24 -24.06 -18.64
C GLY A 226 18.77 -24.91 -19.82
N ARG A 227 17.49 -25.10 -20.03
CA ARG A 227 16.89 -25.83 -21.19
C ARG A 227 16.29 -24.84 -22.18
N SER A 228 16.14 -25.25 -23.45
CA SER A 228 15.40 -24.45 -24.42
C SER A 228 13.89 -24.50 -24.12
N ILE A 229 13.15 -23.44 -24.55
CA ILE A 229 11.68 -23.41 -24.39
C ILE A 229 11.00 -24.66 -24.97
N PRO A 230 11.36 -25.15 -26.19
CA PRO A 230 10.81 -26.42 -26.71
C PRO A 230 11.11 -27.64 -25.84
N ASP A 231 12.30 -27.70 -25.22
CA ASP A 231 12.66 -28.82 -24.35
C ASP A 231 11.85 -28.81 -23.05
N ILE A 232 11.59 -27.62 -22.48
CA ILE A 232 10.73 -27.43 -21.31
C ILE A 232 9.31 -27.94 -21.62
N PHE A 233 8.70 -27.47 -22.70
CA PHE A 233 7.36 -27.93 -23.12
C PHE A 233 7.32 -29.42 -23.39
N SER A 234 8.36 -30.00 -24.00
CA SER A 234 8.42 -31.44 -24.27
C SER A 234 8.50 -32.28 -22.99
N ALA A 235 9.10 -31.74 -21.93
CA ALA A 235 9.31 -32.44 -20.65
C ALA A 235 8.13 -32.24 -19.66
N GLU A 236 7.51 -31.08 -19.64
CA GLU A 236 6.56 -30.67 -18.61
C GLU A 236 5.11 -30.44 -19.15
N GLY A 237 4.92 -30.38 -20.49
CA GLY A 237 3.63 -30.09 -21.10
C GLY A 237 3.38 -28.59 -21.28
N GLU A 238 2.16 -28.24 -21.69
CA GLU A 238 1.69 -26.86 -21.90
C GLU A 238 0.80 -26.35 -20.75
N ASP A 239 0.68 -27.09 -19.64
CA ASP A 239 -0.17 -26.75 -18.47
C ASP A 239 0.60 -25.92 -17.40
#